data_ffbe6ef07bb0c5e05e9706b2fbe5c537
#
_entry.id   ffbe6ef07bb0c5e05e9706b2fbe5c537
#
_cell.length_a   1.000
_cell.length_b   1.000
_cell.length_c   1.000
_cell.angle_alpha   90.00
_cell.angle_beta   90.00
_cell.angle_gamma   90.00
#
_symmetry.space_group_name_H-M   'P 1'
#
loop_
_entity.id
_entity.type
_entity.pdbx_description
1 polymer ?
#
loop_
_entity_poly.entity_id
_entity_poly.type
_entity_poly.pdbx_seq_one_letter_code
_entity_poly.pdbx_strand_id
1 'polypeptide(L)'
;MLQKSGEAAALEFYCNNIMPDLLPVLREKFKKTYGEEPQYDGLISLLGFAPDTVILASQFVRPETLVVMHTKETKSFLDTVLRYCGIPVASFFHESFSEIPNTDIYRALEAALKRFPKGSKIAIELTGGKKTMSGALSIASGLLDVDLIYIDYLEYMSKFRKPRPESTYIQLVGNPLKLPVDLFSEVEIKRAVEFFNVGKYDISQTLFHQASQRMANPRVAEVCTELSKLYTLWNSFAFQGSFELSSLLFEKIIRFYDQTSITLQFDLERFKKQMESLSCLAQGDRTSLLWNFYFSAERYQKNNQSDIAALLYYRTIESIFENSLKDLSEDFNSEVPDYSLLSTDIENLLTGFVKFRSKSFKENKVANDGLPSPIGMLDSLCLLGALNHPIAQKIALGRVANIAKIRNRSVYAHGIRPIDSQSIKDIQRLATDALTEYIKIAKIDSIDDQRSHFEFMELKIREKL
;
A
#
# COMPACT_ATOMS: atom_id res chain seq x y z
N MET A 1 -46.72 -3.52 45.81
CA MET A 1 -45.43 -3.73 46.53
C MET A 1 -44.29 -4.28 45.65
N LEU A 2 -44.50 -4.48 44.37
CA LEU A 2 -43.49 -5.06 43.47
C LEU A 2 -42.66 -4.02 42.65
N GLN A 3 -42.82 -2.73 42.86
CA GLN A 3 -42.31 -1.74 41.89
C GLN A 3 -41.05 -0.97 42.27
N LYS A 4 -40.57 -0.98 43.53
CA LYS A 4 -39.25 -0.39 43.85
C LYS A 4 -38.37 -1.23 44.81
N SER A 5 -38.95 -1.97 45.73
CA SER A 5 -38.23 -3.01 46.49
C SER A 5 -38.04 -4.31 45.70
N GLY A 6 -38.77 -4.46 44.60
CA GLY A 6 -38.79 -5.64 43.75
C GLY A 6 -37.62 -5.80 42.78
N GLU A 7 -37.00 -4.73 42.32
CA GLU A 7 -35.94 -4.86 41.29
C GLU A 7 -34.64 -5.42 41.87
N ALA A 8 -34.22 -4.94 43.06
CA ALA A 8 -33.03 -5.47 43.74
C ALA A 8 -33.25 -6.92 44.21
N ALA A 9 -34.41 -7.23 44.79
CA ALA A 9 -34.74 -8.61 45.21
C ALA A 9 -34.92 -9.55 43.99
N ALA A 10 -35.46 -9.05 42.88
CA ALA A 10 -35.56 -9.84 41.64
C ALA A 10 -34.18 -10.13 41.01
N LEU A 11 -33.29 -9.15 41.04
CA LEU A 11 -31.90 -9.33 40.57
C LEU A 11 -31.13 -10.32 41.46
N GLU A 12 -31.25 -10.18 42.79
CA GLU A 12 -30.64 -11.12 43.74
C GLU A 12 -31.17 -12.54 43.52
N PHE A 13 -32.50 -12.70 43.34
CA PHE A 13 -33.08 -13.99 43.03
C PHE A 13 -32.56 -14.55 41.71
N TYR A 14 -32.44 -13.71 40.67
CA TYR A 14 -31.93 -14.12 39.37
C TYR A 14 -30.48 -14.59 39.47
N CYS A 15 -29.62 -13.83 40.13
CA CYS A 15 -28.21 -14.17 40.29
C CYS A 15 -27.97 -15.45 41.15
N ASN A 16 -28.81 -15.65 42.20
CA ASN A 16 -28.59 -16.75 43.13
C ASN A 16 -29.30 -18.05 42.74
N ASN A 17 -30.43 -17.96 41.98
CA ASN A 17 -31.28 -19.12 41.74
C ASN A 17 -31.47 -19.45 40.25
N ILE A 18 -31.38 -18.50 39.36
CA ILE A 18 -31.61 -18.77 37.93
C ILE A 18 -30.28 -18.88 37.19
N MET A 19 -29.38 -17.95 37.42
CA MET A 19 -28.11 -17.85 36.67
C MET A 19 -27.23 -19.11 36.85
N PRO A 20 -27.11 -19.73 38.03
CA PRO A 20 -26.35 -20.95 38.20
C PRO A 20 -26.76 -22.10 37.28
N ASP A 21 -28.08 -22.24 37.07
CA ASP A 21 -28.64 -23.28 36.19
C ASP A 21 -28.57 -22.86 34.69
N LEU A 22 -28.62 -21.57 34.42
CA LEU A 22 -28.60 -21.02 33.05
C LEU A 22 -27.17 -21.06 32.44
N LEU A 23 -26.13 -20.78 33.19
CA LEU A 23 -24.76 -20.70 32.71
C LEU A 23 -24.24 -21.98 32.02
N PRO A 24 -24.48 -23.21 32.58
CA PRO A 24 -24.10 -24.44 31.88
C PRO A 24 -24.75 -24.57 30.51
N VAL A 25 -26.07 -24.26 30.46
CA VAL A 25 -26.86 -24.31 29.21
C VAL A 25 -26.33 -23.32 28.16
N LEU A 26 -25.99 -22.10 28.57
CA LEU A 26 -25.42 -21.10 27.70
C LEU A 26 -24.06 -21.53 27.13
N ARG A 27 -23.19 -22.13 27.95
CA ARG A 27 -21.89 -22.64 27.51
C ARG A 27 -22.04 -23.80 26.54
N GLU A 28 -22.97 -24.72 26.79
CA GLU A 28 -23.25 -25.82 25.86
C GLU A 28 -23.76 -25.29 24.50
N LYS A 29 -24.72 -24.35 24.53
CA LYS A 29 -25.24 -23.70 23.32
C LYS A 29 -24.10 -23.00 22.55
N PHE A 30 -23.25 -22.26 23.22
CA PHE A 30 -22.11 -21.54 22.63
C PHE A 30 -21.12 -22.52 22.00
N LYS A 31 -20.72 -23.57 22.74
CA LYS A 31 -19.82 -24.61 22.25
C LYS A 31 -20.39 -25.33 21.02
N LYS A 32 -21.70 -25.61 21.01
CA LYS A 32 -22.36 -26.22 19.85
C LYS A 32 -22.35 -25.30 18.62
N THR A 33 -22.44 -23.98 18.82
CA THR A 33 -22.48 -23.00 17.73
C THR A 33 -21.09 -22.63 17.22
N TYR A 34 -20.09 -22.47 18.09
CA TYR A 34 -18.77 -21.92 17.76
C TYR A 34 -17.62 -22.94 17.89
N GLY A 35 -17.89 -24.18 18.32
CA GLY A 35 -16.94 -25.28 18.39
C GLY A 35 -16.14 -25.36 19.69
N GLU A 36 -16.00 -24.28 20.43
CA GLU A 36 -15.21 -24.18 21.67
C GLU A 36 -15.86 -23.28 22.72
N GLU A 37 -15.41 -23.39 23.96
CA GLU A 37 -15.79 -22.45 25.03
C GLU A 37 -15.02 -21.13 24.87
N PRO A 38 -15.62 -19.99 25.26
CA PRO A 38 -14.94 -18.71 25.20
C PRO A 38 -13.77 -18.69 26.18
N GLN A 39 -12.58 -18.37 25.68
CA GLN A 39 -11.38 -18.18 26.49
C GLN A 39 -10.86 -16.75 26.27
N TYR A 40 -11.06 -15.89 27.27
CA TYR A 40 -10.62 -14.51 27.25
C TYR A 40 -9.92 -14.16 28.57
N ASP A 41 -8.77 -13.51 28.49
CA ASP A 41 -8.04 -13.00 29.66
C ASP A 41 -8.77 -11.78 30.24
N GLY A 42 -9.43 -11.00 29.38
CA GLY A 42 -10.12 -9.78 29.75
C GLY A 42 -11.51 -9.63 29.16
N LEU A 43 -12.39 -8.98 29.94
CA LEU A 43 -13.72 -8.55 29.48
C LEU A 43 -13.90 -7.06 29.73
N ILE A 44 -14.29 -6.35 28.69
CA ILE A 44 -14.83 -4.98 28.79
C ILE A 44 -16.34 -5.07 28.61
N SER A 45 -17.12 -4.54 29.55
CA SER A 45 -18.58 -4.62 29.48
C SER A 45 -19.22 -3.26 29.62
N LEU A 46 -20.24 -2.99 28.79
CA LEU A 46 -20.98 -1.73 28.79
C LEU A 46 -22.15 -1.80 29.76
N LEU A 47 -22.09 -1.00 30.81
CA LEU A 47 -23.13 -1.00 31.86
C LEU A 47 -24.29 -0.06 31.50
N GLY A 48 -25.44 -0.66 31.20
CA GLY A 48 -26.73 0.03 31.07
C GLY A 48 -27.53 0.00 32.40
N PHE A 49 -28.84 0.22 32.30
CA PHE A 49 -29.78 0.14 33.43
C PHE A 49 -30.10 -1.31 33.84
N ALA A 50 -29.57 -2.30 33.13
CA ALA A 50 -29.75 -3.72 33.43
C ALA A 50 -28.38 -4.34 33.78
N PRO A 51 -27.96 -4.32 35.07
CA PRO A 51 -26.64 -4.84 35.48
C PRO A 51 -26.53 -6.35 35.34
N ASP A 52 -27.66 -7.07 35.23
CA ASP A 52 -27.73 -8.52 34.99
C ASP A 52 -26.98 -8.94 33.71
N THR A 53 -26.93 -8.12 32.67
CA THR A 53 -26.19 -8.44 31.43
C THR A 53 -24.68 -8.49 31.67
N VAL A 54 -24.13 -7.49 32.38
CA VAL A 54 -22.71 -7.44 32.75
C VAL A 54 -22.34 -8.62 33.66
N ILE A 55 -23.20 -8.91 34.65
CA ILE A 55 -23.01 -10.02 35.59
C ILE A 55 -23.01 -11.36 34.83
N LEU A 56 -23.99 -11.58 33.97
CA LEU A 56 -24.11 -12.80 33.19
C LEU A 56 -22.92 -12.98 32.24
N ALA A 57 -22.51 -11.92 31.54
CA ALA A 57 -21.35 -11.96 30.66
C ALA A 57 -20.07 -12.29 31.43
N SER A 58 -19.84 -11.63 32.57
CA SER A 58 -18.67 -11.88 33.41
C SER A 58 -18.61 -13.34 33.91
N GLN A 59 -19.72 -13.85 34.41
CA GLN A 59 -19.81 -15.24 34.89
C GLN A 59 -19.74 -16.28 33.76
N PHE A 60 -20.19 -15.92 32.57
CA PHE A 60 -20.08 -16.77 31.38
C PHE A 60 -18.63 -16.85 30.89
N VAL A 61 -17.97 -15.71 30.72
CA VAL A 61 -16.58 -15.60 30.21
C VAL A 61 -15.55 -16.03 31.24
N ARG A 62 -15.74 -15.67 32.51
CA ARG A 62 -14.77 -15.87 33.63
C ARG A 62 -13.40 -15.24 33.32
N PRO A 63 -13.35 -13.95 32.98
CA PRO A 63 -12.09 -13.31 32.65
C PRO A 63 -11.23 -13.14 33.91
N GLU A 64 -9.91 -13.01 33.74
CA GLU A 64 -9.00 -12.64 34.84
C GLU A 64 -9.20 -11.21 35.29
N THR A 65 -9.58 -10.31 34.32
CA THR A 65 -9.82 -8.88 34.56
C THR A 65 -11.12 -8.45 33.90
N LEU A 66 -11.96 -7.75 34.67
CA LEU A 66 -13.20 -7.12 34.20
C LEU A 66 -13.07 -5.60 34.27
N VAL A 67 -13.36 -4.92 33.16
CA VAL A 67 -13.50 -3.46 33.11
C VAL A 67 -14.91 -3.09 32.73
N VAL A 68 -15.60 -2.35 33.60
CA VAL A 68 -16.98 -1.91 33.39
C VAL A 68 -16.99 -0.48 32.89
N MET A 69 -17.46 -0.24 31.69
CA MET A 69 -17.68 1.09 31.13
C MET A 69 -19.06 1.59 31.49
N HIS A 70 -19.17 2.76 32.08
CA HIS A 70 -20.43 3.27 32.61
C HIS A 70 -20.59 4.78 32.41
N THR A 71 -21.84 5.24 32.40
CA THR A 71 -22.16 6.66 32.50
C THR A 71 -22.38 7.10 33.95
N LYS A 72 -22.56 8.39 34.18
CA LYS A 72 -22.89 8.93 35.52
C LYS A 72 -24.18 8.31 36.09
N GLU A 73 -25.16 8.08 35.22
CA GLU A 73 -26.49 7.59 35.56
C GLU A 73 -26.45 6.12 36.00
N THR A 74 -25.56 5.31 35.43
CA THR A 74 -25.44 3.88 35.70
C THR A 74 -24.40 3.53 36.76
N LYS A 75 -23.63 4.51 37.23
CA LYS A 75 -22.58 4.33 38.25
C LYS A 75 -23.07 3.61 39.52
N SER A 76 -24.31 3.88 39.95
CA SER A 76 -24.90 3.28 41.17
C SER A 76 -25.05 1.75 41.11
N PHE A 77 -24.96 1.15 39.92
CA PHE A 77 -25.03 -0.30 39.76
C PHE A 77 -23.68 -1.01 39.89
N LEU A 78 -22.56 -0.28 39.98
CA LEU A 78 -21.20 -0.88 40.04
C LEU A 78 -21.05 -1.82 41.27
N ASP A 79 -21.52 -1.41 42.46
CA ASP A 79 -21.44 -2.24 43.68
C ASP A 79 -22.26 -3.53 43.51
N THR A 80 -23.37 -3.47 42.79
CA THR A 80 -24.18 -4.65 42.51
C THR A 80 -23.47 -5.58 41.51
N VAL A 81 -22.87 -5.02 40.45
CA VAL A 81 -22.07 -5.81 39.51
C VAL A 81 -20.90 -6.48 40.22
N LEU A 82 -20.14 -5.73 41.03
CA LEU A 82 -18.99 -6.27 41.79
C LEU A 82 -19.39 -7.41 42.71
N ARG A 83 -20.57 -7.31 43.36
CA ARG A 83 -21.07 -8.35 44.28
C ARG A 83 -21.34 -9.69 43.58
N TYR A 84 -21.85 -9.66 42.33
CA TYR A 84 -22.31 -10.86 41.65
C TYR A 84 -21.49 -11.27 40.41
N CYS A 85 -20.50 -10.47 39.97
CA CYS A 85 -19.73 -10.76 38.74
C CYS A 85 -18.76 -11.95 38.87
N GLY A 86 -18.46 -12.37 40.10
CA GLY A 86 -17.53 -13.50 40.35
C GLY A 86 -16.05 -13.12 40.15
N ILE A 87 -15.72 -11.82 40.05
CA ILE A 87 -14.36 -11.33 39.85
C ILE A 87 -13.81 -10.76 41.18
N PRO A 88 -12.55 -11.03 41.57
CA PRO A 88 -11.90 -10.43 42.74
C PRO A 88 -11.87 -8.89 42.62
N VAL A 89 -12.01 -8.19 43.75
CA VAL A 89 -11.99 -6.71 43.79
C VAL A 89 -10.73 -6.12 43.15
N ALA A 90 -9.59 -6.79 43.31
CA ALA A 90 -8.31 -6.36 42.71
C ALA A 90 -8.27 -6.44 41.18
N SER A 91 -9.14 -7.23 40.58
CA SER A 91 -9.26 -7.42 39.11
C SER A 91 -10.51 -6.77 38.50
N PHE A 92 -11.24 -6.01 39.32
CA PHE A 92 -12.43 -5.25 38.89
C PHE A 92 -12.10 -3.78 38.72
N PHE A 93 -12.22 -3.28 37.52
CA PHE A 93 -12.00 -1.88 37.18
C PHE A 93 -13.25 -1.27 36.54
N HIS A 94 -13.33 0.06 36.56
CA HIS A 94 -14.38 0.77 35.86
C HIS A 94 -13.87 2.05 35.22
N GLU A 95 -14.46 2.43 34.07
CA GLU A 95 -14.18 3.66 33.37
C GLU A 95 -15.47 4.43 33.11
N SER A 96 -15.47 5.71 33.43
CA SER A 96 -16.62 6.59 33.28
C SER A 96 -16.51 7.38 31.98
N PHE A 97 -17.63 7.56 31.27
CA PHE A 97 -17.69 8.42 30.09
C PHE A 97 -18.99 9.23 30.04
N SER A 98 -18.98 10.30 29.26
CA SER A 98 -20.16 11.11 28.96
C SER A 98 -20.91 10.56 27.75
N GLU A 99 -22.23 10.61 27.78
CA GLU A 99 -23.04 10.23 26.62
C GLU A 99 -22.90 11.22 25.47
N ILE A 100 -22.58 12.49 25.77
CA ILE A 100 -22.45 13.57 24.80
C ILE A 100 -21.19 14.40 25.16
N PRO A 101 -20.22 14.53 24.28
CA PRO A 101 -20.17 13.93 22.93
C PRO A 101 -19.85 12.43 22.97
N ASN A 102 -20.35 11.67 21.99
CA ASN A 102 -20.12 10.23 21.89
C ASN A 102 -18.64 9.84 21.71
N THR A 103 -17.77 10.80 21.39
CA THR A 103 -16.31 10.59 21.31
C THR A 103 -15.67 10.26 22.65
N ASP A 104 -16.33 10.57 23.76
CA ASP A 104 -15.81 10.32 25.11
C ASP A 104 -15.72 8.80 25.40
N ILE A 105 -16.59 8.00 24.78
CA ILE A 105 -16.55 6.53 24.91
C ILE A 105 -15.24 5.93 24.38
N TYR A 106 -14.64 6.53 23.33
CA TYR A 106 -13.37 6.04 22.81
C TYR A 106 -12.20 6.28 23.77
N ARG A 107 -12.23 7.39 24.53
CA ARG A 107 -11.24 7.66 25.60
C ARG A 107 -11.39 6.68 26.75
N ALA A 108 -12.63 6.38 27.15
CA ALA A 108 -12.89 5.38 28.17
C ALA A 108 -12.48 3.97 27.72
N LEU A 109 -12.71 3.62 26.45
CA LEU A 109 -12.23 2.36 25.88
C LEU A 109 -10.69 2.28 25.87
N GLU A 110 -10.00 3.35 25.49
CA GLU A 110 -8.54 3.40 25.54
C GLU A 110 -8.02 3.23 26.97
N ALA A 111 -8.67 3.88 27.96
CA ALA A 111 -8.33 3.70 29.37
C ALA A 111 -8.59 2.28 29.85
N ALA A 112 -9.71 1.67 29.42
CA ALA A 112 -10.06 0.30 29.74
C ALA A 112 -9.03 -0.71 29.18
N LEU A 113 -8.59 -0.52 27.94
CA LEU A 113 -7.59 -1.37 27.30
C LEU A 113 -6.23 -1.34 28.00
N LYS A 114 -5.85 -0.21 28.61
CA LYS A 114 -4.60 -0.08 29.38
C LYS A 114 -4.59 -0.89 30.69
N ARG A 115 -5.75 -1.42 31.13
CA ARG A 115 -5.86 -2.27 32.31
C ARG A 115 -5.40 -3.71 32.07
N PHE A 116 -5.27 -4.11 30.80
CA PHE A 116 -4.89 -5.47 30.45
C PHE A 116 -3.40 -5.57 30.10
N PRO A 117 -2.74 -6.69 30.44
CA PRO A 117 -1.39 -6.97 29.96
C PRO A 117 -1.32 -6.98 28.43
N LYS A 118 -0.14 -6.66 27.89
CA LYS A 118 0.08 -6.69 26.44
C LYS A 118 -0.05 -8.12 25.90
N GLY A 119 -0.88 -8.31 24.89
CA GLY A 119 -1.14 -9.61 24.26
C GLY A 119 -2.32 -10.37 24.88
N SER A 120 -3.04 -9.77 25.86
CA SER A 120 -4.26 -10.38 26.40
C SER A 120 -5.32 -10.54 25.33
N LYS A 121 -6.01 -11.68 25.32
CA LYS A 121 -7.21 -11.92 24.52
C LYS A 121 -8.41 -11.29 25.21
N ILE A 122 -8.99 -10.25 24.58
CA ILE A 122 -10.03 -9.41 25.19
C ILE A 122 -11.33 -9.58 24.41
N ALA A 123 -12.45 -9.66 25.13
CA ALA A 123 -13.78 -9.53 24.58
C ALA A 123 -14.43 -8.21 25.05
N ILE A 124 -15.29 -7.64 24.19
CA ILE A 124 -16.14 -6.49 24.54
C ILE A 124 -17.60 -6.95 24.50
N GLU A 125 -18.30 -6.81 25.61
CA GLU A 125 -19.72 -7.09 25.73
C GLU A 125 -20.54 -5.83 25.48
N LEU A 126 -21.52 -5.90 24.54
CA LEU A 126 -22.23 -4.76 23.96
C LEU A 126 -23.71 -4.66 24.34
N THR A 127 -24.26 -5.60 25.14
CA THR A 127 -25.70 -5.70 25.38
C THR A 127 -26.24 -4.51 26.18
N GLY A 128 -25.41 -3.99 27.10
CA GLY A 128 -25.76 -2.84 27.91
C GLY A 128 -25.66 -1.51 27.16
N GLY A 129 -26.16 -0.45 27.79
CA GLY A 129 -26.07 0.91 27.26
C GLY A 129 -27.06 1.28 26.15
N LYS A 130 -26.84 2.44 25.55
CA LYS A 130 -27.63 2.92 24.41
C LYS A 130 -27.07 2.38 23.09
N LYS A 131 -27.89 2.27 22.05
CA LYS A 131 -27.48 1.81 20.72
C LYS A 131 -26.31 2.61 20.13
N THR A 132 -26.22 3.91 20.40
CA THR A 132 -25.10 4.75 19.97
C THR A 132 -23.77 4.37 20.63
N MET A 133 -23.80 3.90 21.88
CA MET A 133 -22.62 3.43 22.62
C MET A 133 -22.15 2.08 22.08
N SER A 134 -23.07 1.13 21.91
CA SER A 134 -22.76 -0.17 21.30
C SER A 134 -22.24 -0.02 19.86
N GLY A 135 -22.84 0.90 19.08
CA GLY A 135 -22.38 1.24 17.74
C GLY A 135 -20.95 1.81 17.72
N ALA A 136 -20.62 2.71 18.65
CA ALA A 136 -19.28 3.26 18.76
C ALA A 136 -18.22 2.19 19.12
N LEU A 137 -18.54 1.31 20.07
CA LEU A 137 -17.65 0.20 20.45
C LEU A 137 -17.49 -0.82 19.31
N SER A 138 -18.55 -1.08 18.55
CA SER A 138 -18.48 -1.95 17.38
C SER A 138 -17.56 -1.38 16.28
N ILE A 139 -17.60 -0.06 16.06
CA ILE A 139 -16.68 0.60 15.12
C ILE A 139 -15.23 0.51 15.64
N ALA A 140 -15.02 0.79 16.94
CA ALA A 140 -13.70 0.75 17.53
C ALA A 140 -13.09 -0.67 17.51
N SER A 141 -13.88 -1.71 17.73
CA SER A 141 -13.42 -3.11 17.70
C SER A 141 -12.86 -3.52 16.35
N GLY A 142 -13.32 -2.90 15.26
CA GLY A 142 -12.78 -3.08 13.93
C GLY A 142 -11.31 -2.63 13.78
N LEU A 143 -10.85 -1.73 14.64
CA LEU A 143 -9.46 -1.24 14.67
C LEU A 143 -8.60 -1.98 15.72
N LEU A 144 -9.24 -2.78 16.58
CA LEU A 144 -8.63 -3.50 17.68
C LEU A 144 -8.77 -5.01 17.45
N ASP A 145 -7.80 -5.79 17.87
CA ASP A 145 -7.89 -7.25 17.79
C ASP A 145 -8.68 -7.81 19.01
N VAL A 146 -9.98 -7.46 19.06
CA VAL A 146 -10.89 -7.85 20.15
C VAL A 146 -12.15 -8.50 19.57
N ASP A 147 -12.69 -9.47 20.30
CA ASP A 147 -13.96 -10.10 19.94
C ASP A 147 -15.14 -9.35 20.58
N LEU A 148 -16.25 -9.30 19.87
CA LEU A 148 -17.50 -8.73 20.39
C LEU A 148 -18.45 -9.83 20.80
N ILE A 149 -19.01 -9.72 21.99
CA ILE A 149 -20.06 -10.59 22.50
C ILE A 149 -21.34 -9.81 22.77
N TYR A 150 -22.46 -10.48 22.50
CA TYR A 150 -23.79 -9.93 22.70
C TYR A 150 -24.69 -10.98 23.33
N ILE A 151 -25.40 -10.60 24.41
CA ILE A 151 -26.42 -11.46 25.02
C ILE A 151 -27.75 -11.21 24.34
N ASP A 152 -28.27 -12.22 23.72
CA ASP A 152 -29.53 -12.17 22.96
C ASP A 152 -30.53 -13.23 23.44
N TYR A 153 -31.77 -13.18 22.93
CA TYR A 153 -32.83 -14.05 23.33
C TYR A 153 -33.84 -14.27 22.18
N LEU A 154 -34.48 -15.43 22.16
CA LEU A 154 -35.53 -15.75 21.18
C LEU A 154 -36.93 -15.32 21.67
N GLU A 155 -37.16 -15.33 22.97
CA GLU A 155 -38.47 -14.99 23.56
C GLU A 155 -38.31 -13.89 24.59
N TYR A 156 -39.18 -12.88 24.50
CA TYR A 156 -39.26 -11.77 25.46
C TYR A 156 -40.59 -11.77 26.18
N MET A 157 -40.54 -11.82 27.54
CA MET A 157 -41.71 -11.77 28.39
C MET A 157 -42.12 -10.32 28.64
N SER A 158 -42.98 -9.77 27.79
CA SER A 158 -43.39 -8.36 27.83
C SER A 158 -44.01 -7.94 29.16
N LYS A 159 -44.75 -8.85 29.82
CA LYS A 159 -45.35 -8.63 31.16
C LYS A 159 -44.31 -8.36 32.23
N PHE A 160 -43.18 -9.00 32.16
CA PHE A 160 -42.08 -8.89 33.14
C PHE A 160 -40.95 -7.98 32.66
N ARG A 161 -40.97 -7.54 31.39
CA ARG A 161 -39.93 -6.75 30.74
C ARG A 161 -38.56 -7.42 30.85
N LYS A 162 -38.52 -8.74 30.70
CA LYS A 162 -37.28 -9.56 30.77
C LYS A 162 -37.32 -10.63 29.69
N PRO A 163 -36.14 -11.03 29.18
CA PRO A 163 -36.05 -12.24 28.35
C PRO A 163 -36.47 -13.48 29.14
N ARG A 164 -36.95 -14.48 28.43
CA ARG A 164 -37.16 -15.80 29.00
C ARG A 164 -35.81 -16.48 29.18
N PRO A 165 -35.44 -16.91 30.38
CA PRO A 165 -34.07 -17.41 30.65
C PRO A 165 -33.63 -18.51 29.70
N GLU A 166 -34.49 -19.51 29.44
CA GLU A 166 -34.18 -20.66 28.58
C GLU A 166 -34.01 -20.28 27.10
N SER A 167 -34.58 -19.12 26.68
CA SER A 167 -34.42 -18.58 25.31
C SER A 167 -33.14 -17.74 25.14
N THR A 168 -32.43 -17.45 26.23
CA THR A 168 -31.21 -16.66 26.21
C THR A 168 -30.05 -17.44 25.56
N TYR A 169 -29.24 -16.73 24.80
CA TYR A 169 -27.98 -17.25 24.23
C TYR A 169 -26.96 -16.13 24.10
N ILE A 170 -25.70 -16.50 23.90
CA ILE A 170 -24.61 -15.54 23.72
C ILE A 170 -24.11 -15.66 22.29
N GLN A 171 -24.12 -14.54 21.59
CA GLN A 171 -23.57 -14.42 20.25
C GLN A 171 -22.15 -13.90 20.30
N LEU A 172 -21.28 -14.54 19.52
CA LEU A 172 -20.03 -13.95 19.10
C LEU A 172 -20.32 -13.13 17.84
N VAL A 173 -20.31 -11.80 17.99
CA VAL A 173 -20.58 -10.90 16.86
C VAL A 173 -19.39 -10.91 15.87
N GLY A 174 -18.25 -11.38 16.33
CA GLY A 174 -17.02 -11.47 15.55
C GLY A 174 -16.32 -10.11 15.43
N ASN A 175 -15.07 -10.18 15.03
CA ASN A 175 -14.32 -8.97 14.66
C ASN A 175 -14.65 -8.65 13.19
N PRO A 176 -15.21 -7.45 12.89
CA PRO A 176 -15.53 -7.06 11.53
C PRO A 176 -14.35 -7.16 10.55
N LEU A 177 -13.12 -7.04 11.06
CA LEU A 177 -11.91 -7.21 10.24
C LEU A 177 -11.59 -8.68 9.92
N LYS A 178 -12.13 -9.64 10.69
CA LYS A 178 -11.97 -11.09 10.47
C LYS A 178 -13.10 -11.69 9.63
N LEU A 179 -14.18 -10.94 9.44
CA LEU A 179 -15.29 -11.37 8.58
C LEU A 179 -14.99 -11.02 7.12
N PRO A 180 -15.25 -11.92 6.17
CA PRO A 180 -15.20 -11.61 4.74
C PRO A 180 -16.39 -10.69 4.38
N VAL A 181 -16.28 -9.41 4.71
CA VAL A 181 -17.31 -8.41 4.40
C VAL A 181 -16.83 -7.57 3.24
N ASP A 182 -17.53 -7.64 2.12
CA ASP A 182 -17.23 -6.88 0.89
C ASP A 182 -17.06 -5.39 1.15
N LEU A 183 -17.82 -4.81 2.10
CA LEU A 183 -17.74 -3.39 2.44
C LEU A 183 -16.38 -2.96 2.99
N PHE A 184 -15.76 -3.75 3.86
CA PHE A 184 -14.43 -3.43 4.41
C PHE A 184 -13.33 -3.62 3.36
N SER A 185 -13.50 -4.64 2.54
CA SER A 185 -12.61 -4.87 1.41
C SER A 185 -12.67 -3.73 0.38
N GLU A 186 -13.82 -3.09 0.16
CA GLU A 186 -13.94 -1.90 -0.69
C GLU A 186 -13.08 -0.74 -0.19
N VAL A 187 -13.01 -0.51 1.13
CA VAL A 187 -12.14 0.54 1.72
C VAL A 187 -10.66 0.19 1.53
N GLU A 188 -10.29 -1.08 1.76
CA GLU A 188 -8.92 -1.55 1.54
C GLU A 188 -8.51 -1.45 0.07
N ILE A 189 -9.40 -1.83 -0.86
CA ILE A 189 -9.17 -1.68 -2.30
C ILE A 189 -9.00 -0.21 -2.69
N LYS A 190 -9.82 0.71 -2.18
CA LYS A 190 -9.66 2.14 -2.44
C LYS A 190 -8.28 2.64 -2.02
N ARG A 191 -7.85 2.30 -0.81
CA ARG A 191 -6.49 2.63 -0.31
C ARG A 191 -5.40 2.01 -1.16
N ALA A 192 -5.55 0.72 -1.53
CA ALA A 192 -4.60 0.04 -2.38
C ALA A 192 -4.46 0.71 -3.75
N VAL A 193 -5.57 1.16 -4.36
CA VAL A 193 -5.60 1.91 -5.61
C VAL A 193 -4.92 3.27 -5.45
N GLU A 194 -5.15 3.99 -4.35
CA GLU A 194 -4.46 5.25 -4.07
C GLU A 194 -2.94 5.06 -4.01
N PHE A 195 -2.44 4.05 -3.26
CA PHE A 195 -1.02 3.71 -3.22
C PHE A 195 -0.47 3.29 -4.57
N PHE A 196 -1.23 2.50 -5.34
CA PHE A 196 -0.86 2.10 -6.69
C PHE A 196 -0.63 3.33 -7.59
N ASN A 197 -1.58 4.27 -7.62
CA ASN A 197 -1.56 5.44 -8.48
C ASN A 197 -0.47 6.45 -8.12
N VAL A 198 0.03 6.43 -6.87
CA VAL A 198 1.20 7.22 -6.47
C VAL A 198 2.51 6.44 -6.55
N GLY A 199 2.52 5.27 -7.22
CA GLY A 199 3.72 4.48 -7.50
C GLY A 199 4.28 3.70 -6.31
N LYS A 200 3.50 3.50 -5.24
CA LYS A 200 3.86 2.68 -4.07
C LYS A 200 3.35 1.25 -4.27
N TYR A 201 3.89 0.57 -5.29
CA TYR A 201 3.39 -0.72 -5.75
C TYR A 201 3.57 -1.84 -4.72
N ASP A 202 4.61 -1.83 -3.92
CA ASP A 202 4.89 -2.77 -2.83
C ASP A 202 3.82 -2.70 -1.73
N ILE A 203 3.46 -1.49 -1.30
CA ILE A 203 2.38 -1.26 -0.33
C ILE A 203 1.04 -1.66 -0.93
N SER A 204 0.78 -1.24 -2.16
CA SER A 204 -0.44 -1.58 -2.89
C SER A 204 -0.61 -3.09 -3.04
N GLN A 205 0.46 -3.83 -3.39
CA GLN A 205 0.47 -5.28 -3.47
C GLN A 205 0.03 -5.92 -2.15
N THR A 206 0.59 -5.45 -1.03
CA THR A 206 0.26 -5.97 0.31
C THR A 206 -1.21 -5.75 0.65
N LEU A 207 -1.74 -4.56 0.39
CA LEU A 207 -3.13 -4.22 0.67
C LEU A 207 -4.12 -5.00 -0.22
N PHE A 208 -3.85 -5.12 -1.53
CA PHE A 208 -4.67 -5.95 -2.41
C PHE A 208 -4.65 -7.42 -2.01
N HIS A 209 -3.48 -7.95 -1.61
CA HIS A 209 -3.39 -9.31 -1.11
C HIS A 209 -4.20 -9.51 0.17
N GLN A 210 -4.13 -8.59 1.14
CA GLN A 210 -4.93 -8.65 2.37
C GLN A 210 -6.43 -8.59 2.06
N ALA A 211 -6.85 -7.70 1.15
CA ALA A 211 -8.23 -7.62 0.70
C ALA A 211 -8.68 -8.94 0.06
N SER A 212 -7.86 -9.56 -0.80
CA SER A 212 -8.21 -10.82 -1.47
C SER A 212 -8.49 -11.97 -0.50
N GLN A 213 -7.81 -11.99 0.67
CA GLN A 213 -8.01 -13.03 1.69
C GLN A 213 -9.34 -12.90 2.45
N ARG A 214 -10.02 -11.75 2.34
CA ARG A 214 -11.22 -11.42 3.10
C ARG A 214 -12.47 -11.28 2.25
N MET A 215 -12.32 -11.08 0.95
CA MET A 215 -13.44 -10.89 0.03
C MET A 215 -14.13 -12.20 -0.33
N ALA A 216 -15.46 -12.16 -0.45
CA ALA A 216 -16.23 -13.26 -1.01
C ALA A 216 -15.88 -13.52 -2.49
N ASN A 217 -15.53 -12.48 -3.24
CA ASN A 217 -15.01 -12.58 -4.61
C ASN A 217 -13.64 -11.91 -4.73
N PRO A 218 -12.53 -12.66 -4.51
CA PRO A 218 -11.19 -12.10 -4.42
C PRO A 218 -10.54 -11.77 -5.77
N ARG A 219 -11.12 -12.20 -6.90
CA ARG A 219 -10.48 -12.22 -8.24
C ARG A 219 -9.90 -10.87 -8.66
N VAL A 220 -10.64 -9.78 -8.43
CA VAL A 220 -10.16 -8.44 -8.78
C VAL A 220 -8.96 -8.04 -7.93
N ALA A 221 -9.01 -8.30 -6.63
CA ALA A 221 -7.90 -8.01 -5.72
C ALA A 221 -6.66 -8.86 -6.03
N GLU A 222 -6.85 -10.14 -6.42
CA GLU A 222 -5.76 -11.01 -6.88
C GLU A 222 -5.08 -10.48 -8.14
N VAL A 223 -5.85 -10.06 -9.16
CA VAL A 223 -5.34 -9.45 -10.38
C VAL A 223 -4.54 -8.18 -10.06
N CYS A 224 -5.07 -7.31 -9.18
CA CYS A 224 -4.39 -6.08 -8.76
C CYS A 224 -3.13 -6.37 -7.92
N THR A 225 -3.12 -7.44 -7.13
CA THR A 225 -1.93 -7.91 -6.40
C THR A 225 -0.80 -8.25 -7.37
N GLU A 226 -1.12 -9.03 -8.41
CA GLU A 226 -0.13 -9.43 -9.42
C GLU A 226 0.31 -8.26 -10.30
N LEU A 227 -0.60 -7.35 -10.65
CA LEU A 227 -0.25 -6.13 -11.39
C LEU A 227 0.68 -5.22 -10.58
N SER A 228 0.43 -5.09 -9.28
CA SER A 228 1.31 -4.33 -8.37
C SER A 228 2.70 -4.98 -8.31
N LYS A 229 2.77 -6.31 -8.22
CA LYS A 229 4.02 -7.06 -8.26
C LYS A 229 4.75 -6.87 -9.60
N LEU A 230 4.04 -6.91 -10.71
CA LEU A 230 4.59 -6.66 -12.05
C LEU A 230 5.28 -5.29 -12.11
N TYR A 231 4.59 -4.24 -11.66
CA TYR A 231 5.16 -2.90 -11.70
C TYR A 231 6.29 -2.69 -10.69
N THR A 232 6.29 -3.42 -9.58
CA THR A 232 7.43 -3.45 -8.66
C THR A 232 8.66 -4.04 -9.34
N LEU A 233 8.53 -5.18 -10.01
CA LEU A 233 9.61 -5.83 -10.75
C LEU A 233 10.11 -4.96 -11.91
N TRP A 234 9.19 -4.40 -12.70
CA TRP A 234 9.55 -3.51 -13.81
C TRP A 234 10.28 -2.27 -13.33
N ASN A 235 9.80 -1.66 -12.27
CA ASN A 235 10.41 -0.46 -11.68
C ASN A 235 11.81 -0.73 -11.07
N SER A 236 12.11 -1.98 -10.73
CA SER A 236 13.44 -2.44 -10.29
C SER A 236 14.30 -2.99 -11.42
N PHE A 237 13.90 -2.83 -12.68
CA PHE A 237 14.60 -3.31 -13.86
C PHE A 237 14.73 -4.83 -13.97
N ALA A 238 13.90 -5.59 -13.26
CA ALA A 238 13.85 -7.05 -13.35
C ALA A 238 12.98 -7.48 -14.54
N PHE A 239 13.42 -7.17 -15.77
CA PHE A 239 12.63 -7.27 -16.99
C PHE A 239 12.17 -8.69 -17.33
N GLN A 240 13.05 -9.71 -17.17
CA GLN A 240 12.72 -11.09 -17.44
C GLN A 240 11.55 -11.56 -16.55
N GLY A 241 11.64 -11.34 -15.24
CA GLY A 241 10.58 -11.70 -14.30
C GLY A 241 9.29 -10.90 -14.52
N SER A 242 9.41 -9.64 -14.96
CA SER A 242 8.26 -8.80 -15.33
C SER A 242 7.54 -9.33 -16.56
N PHE A 243 8.28 -9.73 -17.58
CA PHE A 243 7.70 -10.30 -18.81
C PHE A 243 6.98 -11.62 -18.54
N GLU A 244 7.62 -12.55 -17.81
CA GLU A 244 7.00 -13.82 -17.43
C GLU A 244 5.71 -13.63 -16.66
N LEU A 245 5.73 -12.72 -15.65
CA LEU A 245 4.53 -12.42 -14.87
C LEU A 245 3.45 -11.73 -15.71
N SER A 246 3.81 -10.85 -16.64
CA SER A 246 2.85 -10.15 -17.50
C SER A 246 2.05 -11.12 -18.38
N SER A 247 2.68 -12.16 -18.90
CA SER A 247 2.04 -13.17 -19.73
C SER A 247 1.02 -13.99 -18.94
N LEU A 248 1.38 -14.43 -17.73
CA LEU A 248 0.47 -15.12 -16.81
C LEU A 248 -0.71 -14.25 -16.37
N LEU A 249 -0.42 -12.98 -16.09
CA LEU A 249 -1.43 -12.01 -15.66
C LEU A 249 -2.43 -11.71 -16.79
N PHE A 250 -1.96 -11.61 -18.02
CA PHE A 250 -2.80 -11.36 -19.19
C PHE A 250 -3.86 -12.46 -19.39
N GLU A 251 -3.47 -13.73 -19.26
CA GLU A 251 -4.42 -14.85 -19.33
C GLU A 251 -5.48 -14.78 -18.22
N LYS A 252 -5.08 -14.40 -17.01
CA LYS A 252 -6.02 -14.19 -15.89
C LYS A 252 -6.96 -13.04 -16.16
N ILE A 253 -6.46 -11.91 -16.63
CA ILE A 253 -7.26 -10.74 -16.95
C ILE A 253 -8.32 -11.07 -18.00
N ILE A 254 -7.95 -11.73 -19.10
CA ILE A 254 -8.91 -12.14 -20.13
C ILE A 254 -9.98 -13.08 -19.56
N ARG A 255 -9.58 -14.07 -18.77
CA ARG A 255 -10.51 -15.04 -18.17
C ARG A 255 -11.54 -14.38 -17.25
N PHE A 256 -11.17 -13.30 -16.58
CA PHE A 256 -12.00 -12.62 -15.59
C PHE A 256 -12.36 -11.19 -16.01
N TYR A 257 -12.22 -10.86 -17.30
CA TYR A 257 -12.39 -9.48 -17.79
C TYR A 257 -13.74 -8.88 -17.43
N ASP A 258 -14.83 -9.62 -17.61
CA ASP A 258 -16.19 -9.14 -17.29
C ASP A 258 -16.36 -8.81 -15.81
N GLN A 259 -15.72 -9.56 -14.92
CA GLN A 259 -15.79 -9.33 -13.48
C GLN A 259 -14.84 -8.21 -13.03
N THR A 260 -13.66 -8.14 -13.61
CA THR A 260 -12.67 -7.09 -13.32
C THR A 260 -13.16 -5.73 -13.82
N SER A 261 -13.80 -5.71 -15.01
CA SER A 261 -14.32 -4.50 -15.62
C SER A 261 -15.50 -3.87 -14.88
N ILE A 262 -16.23 -4.64 -14.05
CA ILE A 262 -17.34 -4.13 -13.23
C ILE A 262 -16.81 -3.26 -12.08
N THR A 263 -15.69 -3.64 -11.49
CA THR A 263 -15.15 -2.98 -10.28
C THR A 263 -14.05 -1.97 -10.63
N LEU A 264 -13.19 -2.29 -11.60
CA LEU A 264 -12.06 -1.47 -12.00
C LEU A 264 -12.11 -1.17 -13.51
N GLN A 265 -11.75 0.06 -13.85
CA GLN A 265 -11.52 0.42 -15.24
C GLN A 265 -10.10 -0.02 -15.62
N PHE A 266 -9.98 -1.12 -16.36
CA PHE A 266 -8.70 -1.68 -16.81
C PHE A 266 -8.52 -1.44 -18.31
N ASP A 267 -7.38 -0.84 -18.68
CA ASP A 267 -7.02 -0.60 -20.09
C ASP A 267 -6.25 -1.81 -20.64
N LEU A 268 -6.99 -2.74 -21.24
CA LEU A 268 -6.44 -3.97 -21.79
C LEU A 268 -5.49 -3.73 -22.98
N GLU A 269 -5.82 -2.75 -23.84
CA GLU A 269 -4.99 -2.43 -25.02
C GLU A 269 -3.63 -1.85 -24.58
N ARG A 270 -3.65 -0.97 -23.58
CA ARG A 270 -2.41 -0.47 -23.00
C ARG A 270 -1.59 -1.57 -22.35
N PHE A 271 -2.23 -2.50 -21.66
CA PHE A 271 -1.52 -3.65 -21.06
C PHE A 271 -0.84 -4.53 -22.10
N LYS A 272 -1.48 -4.79 -23.26
CA LYS A 272 -0.85 -5.52 -24.36
C LYS A 272 0.41 -4.84 -24.88
N LYS A 273 0.34 -3.52 -25.09
CA LYS A 273 1.51 -2.71 -25.51
C LYS A 273 2.64 -2.77 -24.48
N GLN A 274 2.31 -2.73 -23.20
CA GLN A 274 3.28 -2.88 -22.11
C GLN A 274 3.94 -4.27 -22.11
N MET A 275 3.18 -5.33 -22.40
CA MET A 275 3.74 -6.69 -22.55
C MET A 275 4.72 -6.79 -23.71
N GLU A 276 4.40 -6.18 -24.87
CA GLU A 276 5.29 -6.13 -26.02
C GLU A 276 6.61 -5.45 -25.64
N SER A 277 6.53 -4.29 -24.96
CA SER A 277 7.72 -3.57 -24.49
C SER A 277 8.53 -4.37 -23.48
N LEU A 278 7.88 -5.09 -22.55
CA LEU A 278 8.56 -5.98 -21.61
C LEU A 278 9.25 -7.15 -22.30
N SER A 279 8.68 -7.69 -23.39
CA SER A 279 9.33 -8.71 -24.21
C SER A 279 10.63 -8.17 -24.83
N CYS A 280 10.59 -6.98 -25.41
CA CYS A 280 11.77 -6.33 -25.98
C CYS A 280 12.82 -6.02 -24.92
N LEU A 281 12.41 -5.50 -23.76
CA LEU A 281 13.29 -5.22 -22.62
C LEU A 281 13.97 -6.50 -22.09
N ALA A 282 13.22 -7.60 -21.99
CA ALA A 282 13.76 -8.90 -21.55
C ALA A 282 14.80 -9.47 -22.53
N GLN A 283 14.68 -9.14 -23.82
CA GLN A 283 15.65 -9.50 -24.86
C GLN A 283 16.84 -8.54 -24.92
N GLY A 284 16.86 -7.48 -24.13
CA GLY A 284 17.94 -6.49 -24.09
C GLY A 284 17.90 -5.48 -25.24
N ASP A 285 16.70 -5.24 -25.84
CA ASP A 285 16.56 -4.24 -26.90
C ASP A 285 16.96 -2.84 -26.42
N ARG A 286 17.94 -2.26 -27.09
CA ARG A 286 18.53 -0.96 -26.70
C ARG A 286 17.57 0.22 -26.84
N THR A 287 16.66 0.16 -27.81
CA THR A 287 15.68 1.22 -28.03
C THR A 287 14.61 1.17 -26.95
N SER A 288 14.10 -0.02 -26.61
CA SER A 288 13.17 -0.20 -25.50
C SER A 288 13.80 0.19 -24.16
N LEU A 289 15.09 -0.08 -23.94
CA LEU A 289 15.80 0.32 -22.74
C LEU A 289 15.92 1.85 -22.62
N LEU A 290 16.20 2.54 -23.75
CA LEU A 290 16.22 4.00 -23.81
C LEU A 290 14.85 4.59 -23.41
N TRP A 291 13.75 4.07 -23.95
CA TRP A 291 12.40 4.48 -23.59
C TRP A 291 12.11 4.22 -22.11
N ASN A 292 12.52 3.05 -21.63
CA ASN A 292 12.32 2.71 -20.22
C ASN A 292 13.05 3.66 -19.27
N PHE A 293 14.26 4.10 -19.57
CA PHE A 293 14.98 5.10 -18.77
C PHE A 293 14.22 6.43 -18.74
N TYR A 294 13.76 6.91 -19.90
CA TYR A 294 13.07 8.18 -20.00
C TYR A 294 11.74 8.18 -19.21
N PHE A 295 10.87 7.21 -19.44
CA PHE A 295 9.58 7.13 -18.74
C PHE A 295 9.72 6.76 -17.26
N SER A 296 10.74 6.01 -16.89
CA SER A 296 11.06 5.79 -15.48
C SER A 296 11.49 7.09 -14.80
N ALA A 297 12.31 7.92 -15.48
CA ALA A 297 12.69 9.22 -14.95
C ALA A 297 11.48 10.13 -14.71
N GLU A 298 10.54 10.22 -15.67
CA GLU A 298 9.28 10.97 -15.50
C GLU A 298 8.48 10.46 -14.29
N ARG A 299 8.37 9.13 -14.12
CA ARG A 299 7.64 8.48 -13.03
C ARG A 299 8.26 8.79 -11.66
N TYR A 300 9.58 8.68 -11.52
CA TYR A 300 10.29 9.04 -10.29
C TYR A 300 10.20 10.52 -9.97
N GLN A 301 10.24 11.39 -11.00
CA GLN A 301 10.08 12.83 -10.82
C GLN A 301 8.65 13.19 -10.36
N LYS A 302 7.61 12.58 -10.95
CA LYS A 302 6.20 12.73 -10.51
C LYS A 302 6.03 12.35 -9.02
N ASN A 303 6.81 11.37 -8.56
CA ASN A 303 6.81 10.88 -7.17
C ASN A 303 7.78 11.65 -6.24
N ASN A 304 8.26 12.83 -6.63
CA ASN A 304 9.20 13.67 -5.88
C ASN A 304 10.56 12.99 -5.52
N GLN A 305 10.99 12.01 -6.31
CA GLN A 305 12.27 11.32 -6.15
C GLN A 305 13.30 11.88 -7.16
N SER A 306 13.64 13.17 -6.99
CA SER A 306 14.41 13.96 -7.95
C SER A 306 15.80 13.39 -8.25
N ASP A 307 16.48 12.83 -7.25
CA ASP A 307 17.83 12.27 -7.44
C ASP A 307 17.84 11.03 -8.33
N ILE A 308 16.87 10.12 -8.14
CA ILE A 308 16.71 8.93 -8.99
C ILE A 308 16.27 9.34 -10.40
N ALA A 309 15.33 10.28 -10.50
CA ALA A 309 14.87 10.80 -11.79
C ALA A 309 16.04 11.41 -12.58
N ALA A 310 16.87 12.20 -11.94
CA ALA A 310 18.04 12.81 -12.58
C ALA A 310 19.05 11.77 -13.06
N LEU A 311 19.30 10.72 -12.30
CA LEU A 311 20.15 9.60 -12.72
C LEU A 311 19.59 8.94 -13.98
N LEU A 312 18.28 8.71 -14.03
CA LEU A 312 17.63 8.05 -15.17
C LEU A 312 17.58 8.97 -16.42
N TYR A 313 17.35 10.28 -16.26
CA TYR A 313 17.49 11.22 -17.38
C TYR A 313 18.94 11.30 -17.87
N TYR A 314 19.91 11.24 -16.96
CA TYR A 314 21.33 11.16 -17.35
C TYR A 314 21.58 9.89 -18.18
N ARG A 315 21.09 8.72 -17.73
CA ARG A 315 21.17 7.46 -18.46
C ARG A 315 20.47 7.53 -19.82
N THR A 316 19.35 8.26 -19.91
CA THR A 316 18.67 8.50 -21.19
C THR A 316 19.60 9.23 -22.18
N ILE A 317 20.23 10.33 -21.75
CA ILE A 317 21.17 11.10 -22.60
C ILE A 317 22.38 10.24 -23.00
N GLU A 318 22.96 9.51 -22.07
CA GLU A 318 24.10 8.62 -22.30
C GLU A 318 23.72 7.52 -23.31
N SER A 319 22.57 6.85 -23.13
CA SER A 319 22.08 5.83 -24.06
C SER A 319 21.81 6.37 -25.47
N ILE A 320 21.35 7.62 -25.60
CA ILE A 320 21.18 8.26 -26.90
C ILE A 320 22.52 8.36 -27.63
N PHE A 321 23.57 8.80 -26.95
CA PHE A 321 24.90 8.92 -27.59
C PHE A 321 25.52 7.55 -27.87
N GLU A 322 25.38 6.58 -26.97
CA GLU A 322 25.79 5.20 -27.18
C GLU A 322 25.07 4.56 -28.38
N ASN A 323 23.74 4.72 -28.46
CA ASN A 323 22.96 4.23 -29.59
C ASN A 323 23.35 4.92 -30.90
N SER A 324 23.61 6.24 -30.86
CA SER A 324 24.06 6.98 -32.05
C SER A 324 25.43 6.49 -32.56
N LEU A 325 26.34 6.05 -31.69
CA LEU A 325 27.60 5.42 -32.09
C LEU A 325 27.38 4.02 -32.66
N LYS A 326 26.49 3.23 -32.06
CA LYS A 326 26.10 1.91 -32.56
C LYS A 326 25.33 1.95 -33.87
N ASP A 327 24.60 3.03 -34.14
CA ASP A 327 23.92 3.25 -35.42
C ASP A 327 24.92 3.49 -36.57
N LEU A 328 26.14 3.94 -36.25
CA LEU A 328 27.26 4.03 -37.20
C LEU A 328 27.99 2.69 -37.39
N SER A 329 28.15 1.92 -36.32
CA SER A 329 28.69 0.56 -36.34
C SER A 329 28.13 -0.24 -35.16
N GLU A 330 27.38 -1.29 -35.45
CA GLU A 330 26.65 -2.10 -34.45
C GLU A 330 27.61 -2.78 -33.45
N ASP A 331 28.79 -3.16 -33.93
CA ASP A 331 29.80 -3.85 -33.10
C ASP A 331 30.62 -2.88 -32.23
N PHE A 332 30.40 -1.57 -32.33
CA PHE A 332 31.13 -0.59 -31.52
C PHE A 332 30.76 -0.69 -30.04
N ASN A 333 31.77 -0.87 -29.18
CA ASN A 333 31.62 -0.99 -27.74
C ASN A 333 32.33 0.18 -27.01
N SER A 334 31.57 0.96 -26.24
CA SER A 334 32.11 2.11 -25.51
C SER A 334 33.00 1.73 -24.31
N GLU A 335 32.89 0.50 -23.78
CA GLU A 335 33.74 0.03 -22.68
C GLU A 335 35.14 -0.38 -23.18
N VAL A 336 35.21 -1.01 -24.36
CA VAL A 336 36.47 -1.42 -24.99
C VAL A 336 36.43 -0.97 -26.47
N PRO A 337 36.64 0.32 -26.72
CA PRO A 337 36.40 0.90 -28.05
C PRO A 337 37.46 0.49 -29.08
N ASP A 338 36.96 -0.06 -30.19
CA ASP A 338 37.72 -0.21 -31.43
C ASP A 338 37.36 0.93 -32.39
N TYR A 339 38.16 1.95 -32.43
CA TYR A 339 37.89 3.13 -33.22
C TYR A 339 38.00 2.90 -34.73
N SER A 340 38.63 1.80 -35.16
CA SER A 340 38.70 1.42 -36.59
C SER A 340 37.33 1.08 -37.16
N LEU A 341 36.37 0.71 -36.31
CA LEU A 341 34.95 0.49 -36.67
C LEU A 341 34.24 1.79 -37.05
N LEU A 342 34.71 2.94 -36.58
CA LEU A 342 34.07 4.25 -36.81
C LEU A 342 34.80 5.09 -37.88
N SER A 343 36.12 4.91 -38.03
CA SER A 343 36.92 5.66 -38.98
C SER A 343 38.15 4.89 -39.40
N THR A 344 38.50 4.95 -40.70
CA THR A 344 39.76 4.41 -41.23
C THR A 344 40.93 5.33 -40.96
N ASP A 345 40.69 6.62 -40.64
CA ASP A 345 41.73 7.62 -40.33
C ASP A 345 41.60 8.03 -38.86
N ILE A 346 42.33 7.34 -37.99
CA ILE A 346 42.32 7.54 -36.52
C ILE A 346 42.96 8.88 -36.12
N GLU A 347 43.95 9.37 -36.87
CA GLU A 347 44.59 10.64 -36.57
C GLU A 347 43.66 11.83 -36.83
N ASN A 348 42.90 11.77 -37.93
CA ASN A 348 41.87 12.76 -38.23
C ASN A 348 40.72 12.71 -37.23
N LEU A 349 40.29 11.49 -36.82
CA LEU A 349 39.28 11.29 -35.78
C LEU A 349 39.72 11.94 -34.45
N LEU A 350 40.97 11.69 -34.00
CA LEU A 350 41.52 12.29 -32.80
C LEU A 350 41.58 13.83 -32.91
N THR A 351 42.04 14.35 -34.04
CA THR A 351 42.06 15.80 -34.29
C THR A 351 40.67 16.41 -34.21
N GLY A 352 39.67 15.77 -34.82
CA GLY A 352 38.26 16.15 -34.76
C GLY A 352 37.72 16.14 -33.34
N PHE A 353 38.00 15.08 -32.59
CA PHE A 353 37.61 14.90 -31.19
C PHE A 353 38.15 16.04 -30.31
N VAL A 354 39.47 16.31 -30.39
CA VAL A 354 40.10 17.39 -29.62
C VAL A 354 39.54 18.76 -30.01
N LYS A 355 39.32 18.99 -31.31
CA LYS A 355 38.72 20.24 -31.82
C LYS A 355 37.29 20.44 -31.32
N PHE A 356 36.46 19.39 -31.31
CA PHE A 356 35.10 19.49 -30.80
C PHE A 356 35.08 19.73 -29.29
N ARG A 357 35.90 19.01 -28.53
CA ARG A 357 36.02 19.16 -27.08
C ARG A 357 36.49 20.56 -26.67
N SER A 358 37.46 21.15 -27.39
CA SER A 358 37.99 22.48 -27.11
C SER A 358 36.98 23.63 -27.26
N LYS A 359 35.87 23.42 -27.96
CA LYS A 359 34.76 24.40 -28.05
C LYS A 359 34.14 24.73 -26.69
N SER A 360 34.18 23.80 -25.75
CA SER A 360 33.54 23.94 -24.42
C SER A 360 34.53 23.89 -23.26
N PHE A 361 35.73 23.35 -23.43
CA PHE A 361 36.74 23.19 -22.40
C PHE A 361 38.03 23.89 -22.80
N LYS A 362 38.51 24.86 -21.98
CA LYS A 362 39.71 25.65 -22.23
C LYS A 362 41.03 24.88 -22.02
N GLU A 363 41.01 23.62 -21.59
CA GLU A 363 42.18 22.85 -21.22
C GLU A 363 42.63 21.90 -22.35
N ASN A 364 43.86 22.09 -22.85
CA ASN A 364 44.52 21.28 -23.87
C ASN A 364 45.08 19.93 -23.37
N LYS A 365 44.64 19.40 -22.23
CA LYS A 365 45.22 18.18 -21.64
C LYS A 365 44.99 16.90 -22.47
N VAL A 366 44.07 16.91 -23.41
CA VAL A 366 43.67 15.69 -24.15
C VAL A 366 44.60 15.39 -25.36
N ALA A 367 45.37 16.35 -25.79
CA ALA A 367 46.22 16.15 -26.99
C ALA A 367 47.36 15.11 -26.82
N ASN A 368 47.66 14.73 -25.59
CA ASN A 368 48.80 13.82 -25.30
C ASN A 368 48.37 12.38 -24.96
N ASP A 369 47.06 12.12 -24.65
CA ASP A 369 46.63 10.84 -24.10
C ASP A 369 45.88 9.93 -25.13
N GLY A 370 45.68 10.39 -26.38
CA GLY A 370 44.92 9.64 -27.40
C GLY A 370 43.42 9.70 -27.23
N LEU A 371 42.71 8.83 -27.95
CA LEU A 371 41.25 8.68 -27.79
C LEU A 371 40.93 7.93 -26.49
N PRO A 372 39.84 8.28 -25.78
CA PRO A 372 39.51 7.75 -24.45
C PRO A 372 39.09 6.26 -24.47
N SER A 373 39.50 5.53 -23.43
CA SER A 373 39.02 4.16 -23.16
C SER A 373 38.91 3.93 -21.64
N PRO A 374 37.74 3.65 -21.08
CA PRO A 374 36.44 3.61 -21.75
C PRO A 374 35.92 4.99 -22.15
N ILE A 375 34.83 5.00 -22.98
CA ILE A 375 34.18 6.22 -23.44
C ILE A 375 33.02 6.60 -22.51
N GLY A 376 33.09 7.77 -21.88
CA GLY A 376 31.96 8.31 -21.10
C GLY A 376 31.01 9.16 -21.94
N MET A 377 29.87 9.60 -21.33
CA MET A 377 28.83 10.38 -22.00
C MET A 377 29.39 11.62 -22.75
N LEU A 378 30.30 12.39 -22.13
CA LEU A 378 30.90 13.56 -22.76
C LEU A 378 31.79 13.20 -23.94
N ASP A 379 32.55 12.13 -23.78
CA ASP A 379 33.44 11.66 -24.80
C ASP A 379 32.70 11.06 -25.99
N SER A 380 31.56 10.39 -25.75
CA SER A 380 30.63 9.93 -26.80
C SER A 380 30.15 11.08 -27.65
N LEU A 381 29.71 12.20 -27.03
CA LEU A 381 29.29 13.38 -27.76
C LEU A 381 30.43 14.04 -28.53
N CYS A 382 31.66 14.10 -27.96
CA CYS A 382 32.84 14.62 -28.66
C CYS A 382 33.19 13.76 -29.87
N LEU A 383 33.09 12.43 -29.73
CA LEU A 383 33.34 11.49 -30.83
C LEU A 383 32.31 11.62 -31.94
N LEU A 384 31.04 11.73 -31.61
CA LEU A 384 29.96 12.02 -32.54
C LEU A 384 30.18 13.37 -33.26
N GLY A 385 30.73 14.36 -32.54
CA GLY A 385 31.11 15.65 -33.10
C GLY A 385 32.27 15.56 -34.08
N ALA A 386 33.28 14.73 -33.81
CA ALA A 386 34.39 14.45 -34.72
C ALA A 386 33.94 13.75 -36.00
N LEU A 387 32.93 12.87 -35.86
CA LEU A 387 32.32 12.14 -36.97
C LEU A 387 31.25 12.97 -37.72
N ASN A 388 31.05 14.22 -37.36
CA ASN A 388 30.01 15.11 -37.90
C ASN A 388 28.56 14.54 -37.79
N HIS A 389 28.31 13.72 -36.77
CA HIS A 389 26.98 13.16 -36.56
C HIS A 389 25.94 14.25 -36.25
N PRO A 390 24.71 14.21 -36.83
CA PRO A 390 23.74 15.27 -36.71
C PRO A 390 23.36 15.63 -35.25
N ILE A 391 23.35 14.68 -34.34
CA ILE A 391 23.01 14.90 -32.93
C ILE A 391 24.00 15.85 -32.24
N ALA A 392 25.30 15.75 -32.58
CA ALA A 392 26.34 16.61 -32.00
C ALA A 392 26.26 18.07 -32.47
N GLN A 393 25.55 18.34 -33.57
CA GLN A 393 25.25 19.69 -34.05
C GLN A 393 24.07 20.34 -33.29
N LYS A 394 23.17 19.54 -32.72
CA LYS A 394 21.98 19.98 -32.03
C LYS A 394 22.14 20.07 -30.51
N ILE A 395 22.95 19.22 -29.93
CA ILE A 395 23.17 19.14 -28.48
C ILE A 395 24.47 19.82 -28.11
N ALA A 396 24.38 20.93 -27.37
CA ALA A 396 25.57 21.69 -26.97
C ALA A 396 26.38 20.96 -25.90
N LEU A 397 27.64 20.70 -26.14
CA LEU A 397 28.57 20.00 -25.22
C LEU A 397 28.61 20.66 -23.83
N GLY A 398 28.55 22.00 -23.73
CA GLY A 398 28.55 22.71 -22.45
C GLY A 398 27.30 22.42 -21.59
N ARG A 399 26.13 22.20 -22.21
CA ARG A 399 24.90 21.76 -21.47
C ARG A 399 25.09 20.36 -20.88
N VAL A 400 25.62 19.43 -21.67
CA VAL A 400 25.92 18.05 -21.23
C VAL A 400 26.96 18.04 -20.11
N ALA A 401 28.03 18.84 -20.23
CA ALA A 401 29.05 18.98 -19.19
C ALA A 401 28.51 19.54 -17.88
N ASN A 402 27.56 20.49 -17.96
CA ASN A 402 26.90 21.02 -16.75
C ASN A 402 26.10 19.96 -16.04
N ILE A 403 25.31 19.15 -16.77
CA ILE A 403 24.52 18.07 -16.21
C ILE A 403 25.40 16.97 -15.61
N ALA A 404 26.50 16.61 -16.24
CA ALA A 404 27.49 15.69 -15.69
C ALA A 404 28.03 16.20 -14.33
N LYS A 405 28.31 17.52 -14.22
CA LYS A 405 28.72 18.12 -12.93
C LYS A 405 27.62 18.06 -11.86
N ILE A 406 26.39 18.33 -12.22
CA ILE A 406 25.24 18.24 -11.29
C ILE A 406 25.12 16.81 -10.78
N ARG A 407 25.10 15.81 -11.68
CA ARG A 407 25.02 14.39 -11.33
C ARG A 407 26.18 13.97 -10.41
N ASN A 408 27.43 14.34 -10.73
CA ASN A 408 28.57 13.96 -9.93
C ASN A 408 28.58 14.57 -8.51
N ARG A 409 27.85 15.67 -8.29
CA ARG A 409 27.67 16.30 -6.98
C ARG A 409 26.47 15.75 -6.21
N SER A 410 25.64 14.92 -6.83
CA SER A 410 24.46 14.34 -6.19
C SER A 410 24.80 13.19 -5.25
N VAL A 411 23.90 12.93 -4.30
CA VAL A 411 24.03 11.85 -3.30
C VAL A 411 24.17 10.47 -3.95
N TYR A 412 23.52 10.25 -5.08
CA TYR A 412 23.57 8.96 -5.80
C TYR A 412 24.76 8.79 -6.74
N ALA A 413 25.72 9.73 -6.70
CA ALA A 413 27.00 9.58 -7.41
C ALA A 413 28.15 9.68 -6.43
N HIS A 414 28.86 10.82 -6.40
CA HIS A 414 30.04 11.01 -5.57
C HIS A 414 29.90 12.21 -4.61
N GLY A 415 28.75 12.88 -4.62
CA GLY A 415 28.49 14.07 -3.82
C GLY A 415 27.62 13.81 -2.59
N ILE A 416 27.27 14.90 -1.93
CA ILE A 416 26.46 14.88 -0.69
C ILE A 416 25.23 15.80 -0.78
N ARG A 417 24.96 16.37 -1.95
CA ARG A 417 23.86 17.33 -2.12
C ARG A 417 22.71 16.69 -2.87
N PRO A 418 21.46 16.80 -2.36
CA PRO A 418 20.28 16.41 -3.13
C PRO A 418 20.13 17.32 -4.36
N ILE A 419 19.51 16.79 -5.40
CA ILE A 419 19.24 17.55 -6.62
C ILE A 419 18.05 18.48 -6.38
N ASP A 420 18.26 19.78 -6.62
CA ASP A 420 17.22 20.79 -6.46
C ASP A 420 16.21 20.79 -7.62
N SER A 421 15.06 21.46 -7.39
CA SER A 421 13.96 21.51 -8.34
C SER A 421 14.29 22.19 -9.68
N GLN A 422 15.29 23.08 -9.72
CA GLN A 422 15.71 23.71 -10.97
C GLN A 422 16.65 22.79 -11.74
N SER A 423 17.59 22.17 -11.05
CA SER A 423 18.51 21.21 -11.64
C SER A 423 17.81 20.03 -12.30
N ILE A 424 16.77 19.45 -11.66
CA ILE A 424 16.02 18.34 -12.28
C ILE A 424 15.29 18.78 -13.54
N LYS A 425 14.73 20.00 -13.59
CA LYS A 425 14.07 20.53 -14.79
C LYS A 425 15.05 20.75 -15.95
N ASP A 426 16.28 21.20 -15.64
CA ASP A 426 17.32 21.43 -16.64
C ASP A 426 17.83 20.09 -17.23
N ILE A 427 17.96 19.04 -16.36
CA ILE A 427 18.32 17.70 -16.80
C ILE A 427 17.20 17.10 -17.67
N GLN A 428 15.96 17.17 -17.22
CA GLN A 428 14.77 16.72 -17.98
C GLN A 428 14.71 17.38 -19.36
N ARG A 429 14.87 18.72 -19.41
CA ARG A 429 14.83 19.47 -20.67
C ARG A 429 15.91 18.99 -21.63
N LEU A 430 17.15 18.77 -21.17
CA LEU A 430 18.20 18.26 -22.03
C LEU A 430 17.91 16.82 -22.49
N ALA A 431 17.41 15.95 -21.61
CA ALA A 431 17.06 14.60 -21.99
C ALA A 431 15.95 14.57 -23.05
N THR A 432 14.92 15.40 -22.87
CA THR A 432 13.82 15.54 -23.85
C THR A 432 14.29 16.12 -25.19
N ASP A 433 15.14 17.17 -25.16
CA ASP A 433 15.73 17.76 -26.37
C ASP A 433 16.56 16.71 -27.14
N ALA A 434 17.45 15.98 -26.41
CA ALA A 434 18.31 14.96 -27.02
C ALA A 434 17.48 13.80 -27.60
N LEU A 435 16.46 13.33 -26.84
CA LEU A 435 15.58 12.27 -27.29
C LEU A 435 14.79 12.69 -28.55
N THR A 436 14.25 13.91 -28.56
CA THR A 436 13.52 14.45 -29.70
C THR A 436 14.39 14.52 -30.96
N GLU A 437 15.65 14.93 -30.85
CA GLU A 437 16.57 14.95 -31.98
C GLU A 437 16.97 13.53 -32.42
N TYR A 438 17.19 12.62 -31.47
CA TYR A 438 17.50 11.22 -31.77
C TYR A 438 16.36 10.53 -32.51
N ILE A 439 15.09 10.72 -32.07
CA ILE A 439 13.88 10.20 -32.74
C ILE A 439 13.86 10.59 -34.22
N LYS A 440 14.15 11.86 -34.55
CA LYS A 440 14.19 12.35 -35.95
C LYS A 440 15.29 11.69 -36.77
N ILE A 441 16.48 11.50 -36.16
CA ILE A 441 17.65 10.91 -36.83
C ILE A 441 17.46 9.42 -37.05
N ALA A 442 17.04 8.69 -36.00
CA ALA A 442 16.84 7.25 -36.02
C ALA A 442 15.52 6.82 -36.69
N LYS A 443 14.61 7.79 -36.95
CA LYS A 443 13.27 7.55 -37.55
C LYS A 443 12.44 6.54 -36.76
N ILE A 444 12.47 6.64 -35.43
CA ILE A 444 11.67 5.86 -34.52
C ILE A 444 10.42 6.63 -34.08
N ASP A 445 9.51 5.95 -33.37
CA ASP A 445 8.26 6.52 -32.89
C ASP A 445 8.47 7.73 -31.95
N SER A 446 7.46 8.58 -31.87
CA SER A 446 7.50 9.77 -30.99
C SER A 446 7.37 9.42 -29.51
N ILE A 447 7.70 10.37 -28.62
CA ILE A 447 7.50 10.22 -27.16
C ILE A 447 6.03 9.92 -26.84
N ASP A 448 5.09 10.58 -27.52
CA ASP A 448 3.66 10.39 -27.26
C ASP A 448 3.18 9.00 -27.70
N ASP A 449 3.66 8.47 -28.82
CA ASP A 449 3.35 7.11 -29.28
C ASP A 449 3.82 6.07 -28.26
N GLN A 450 5.03 6.26 -27.72
CA GLN A 450 5.64 5.35 -26.75
C GLN A 450 5.06 5.46 -25.32
N ARG A 451 4.29 6.51 -25.03
CA ARG A 451 3.69 6.71 -23.71
C ARG A 451 2.79 5.55 -23.30
N SER A 452 2.01 5.00 -24.22
CA SER A 452 1.13 3.85 -23.93
C SER A 452 1.90 2.54 -23.67
N HIS A 453 3.16 2.47 -24.06
CA HIS A 453 4.06 1.32 -23.89
C HIS A 453 4.82 1.33 -22.58
N PHE A 454 5.24 2.49 -22.07
CA PHE A 454 6.19 2.60 -20.94
C PHE A 454 5.64 3.37 -19.74
N GLU A 455 4.60 4.19 -19.89
CA GLU A 455 3.96 4.82 -18.74
C GLU A 455 3.02 3.83 -18.07
N PHE A 456 3.17 3.62 -16.77
CA PHE A 456 2.36 2.67 -16.01
C PHE A 456 0.90 3.11 -15.94
N MET A 457 -0.01 2.13 -15.94
CA MET A 457 -1.44 2.41 -15.86
C MET A 457 -1.83 2.97 -14.51
N GLU A 458 -2.88 3.78 -14.49
CA GLU A 458 -3.60 4.15 -13.28
C GLU A 458 -4.82 3.24 -13.14
N LEU A 459 -5.11 2.82 -11.91
CA LEU A 459 -6.33 2.08 -11.59
C LEU A 459 -7.44 3.07 -11.22
N LYS A 460 -8.62 2.88 -11.79
CA LYS A 460 -9.81 3.69 -11.48
C LYS A 460 -10.92 2.76 -11.00
N ILE A 461 -11.44 3.03 -9.81
CA ILE A 461 -12.62 2.33 -9.29
C ILE A 461 -13.84 2.90 -10.01
N ARG A 462 -14.69 2.01 -10.55
CA ARG A 462 -15.99 2.42 -11.06
C ARG A 462 -16.90 2.73 -9.86
N GLU A 463 -17.46 3.92 -9.84
CA GLU A 463 -18.54 4.21 -8.89
C GLU A 463 -19.71 3.29 -9.23
N LYS A 464 -20.20 2.54 -8.23
CA LYS A 464 -21.45 1.80 -8.37
C LYS A 464 -22.55 2.84 -8.56
N LEU A 465 -23.19 2.83 -9.73
CA LEU A 465 -24.42 3.58 -10.01
C LEU A 465 -25.55 3.18 -9.06
#